data_e6b07539342c1bdac83af21bf6489176
#
_entry.id   e6b07539342c1bdac83af21bf6489176
#
_cell.length_a   1.000
_cell.length_b   1.000
_cell.length_c   1.000
_cell.angle_alpha   90.00
_cell.angle_beta   90.00
_cell.angle_gamma   90.00
#
_symmetry.space_group_name_H-M   'P 1'
#
loop_
_entity.id
_entity.type
_entity.pdbx_description
1 polymer ?
#
loop_
_entity_poly.entity_id
_entity_poly.type
_entity_poly.pdbx_seq_one_letter_code
_entity_poly.pdbx_strand_id
1 'polypeptide(L)'
;VIAGEEEARIIYQGVAHTSGGSDKRLVVDIGGASTEVIIGEGFDASALTSLKIGCVTWLERYFKDRYLTSVNFDAAINGAKEAIEAIIERYTQQGWETCVGASGTVQALQEIMLAQGMDEIITLPKLKRLQRQAMQYERLEDLDIEGLTLERALVFPSGLSILIALFESLQIESMTLAGGALREGLVYEMMDQMRHHDVCARTITSMQQRFQLDHHHADSVSDMALALLAQCPNWQLEPPAENLLQAAAKLHEIGASIEFKKSGEHAAYLIKHMDLPGFTRAQKNLIAELLRRHNGPLTSLPEQHALSAPSAARLLRLLRLAIILCHRRDQTCLPPFSLHMEDNKLTLLLSAKWLINNPLTRSELTQEATRQTDMGWPMVVTAQD
;
A
#
# COMPACT_ATOMS: atom_id res chain seq x y z
N VAL A 1 -26.00 7.97 18.58
CA VAL A 1 -25.56 6.57 18.32
C VAL A 1 -26.17 6.17 17.00
N ILE A 2 -25.36 5.81 16.03
CA ILE A 2 -25.80 5.28 14.74
C ILE A 2 -26.02 3.75 14.85
N ALA A 3 -26.84 3.20 13.97
CA ALA A 3 -27.04 1.74 13.91
C ALA A 3 -25.74 1.07 13.42
N GLY A 4 -25.44 -0.15 13.89
CA GLY A 4 -24.18 -0.83 13.57
C GLY A 4 -23.97 -1.08 12.06
N GLU A 5 -25.03 -1.39 11.30
CA GLU A 5 -24.93 -1.51 9.83
C GLU A 5 -24.61 -0.17 9.15
N GLU A 6 -25.14 0.93 9.68
CA GLU A 6 -24.83 2.27 9.16
C GLU A 6 -23.40 2.69 9.54
N GLU A 7 -22.95 2.34 10.73
CA GLU A 7 -21.55 2.50 11.12
C GLU A 7 -20.63 1.74 10.18
N ALA A 8 -20.92 0.48 9.90
CA ALA A 8 -20.20 -0.36 8.94
C ALA A 8 -20.17 0.27 7.54
N ARG A 9 -21.29 0.82 7.05
CA ARG A 9 -21.36 1.50 5.77
C ARG A 9 -20.43 2.71 5.70
N ILE A 10 -20.44 3.53 6.75
CA ILE A 10 -19.60 4.73 6.81
C ILE A 10 -18.11 4.37 6.93
N ILE A 11 -17.77 3.34 7.73
CA ILE A 11 -16.41 2.81 7.81
C ILE A 11 -15.93 2.36 6.43
N TYR A 12 -16.77 1.61 5.70
CA TYR A 12 -16.40 1.17 4.35
C TYR A 12 -16.13 2.35 3.41
N GLN A 13 -16.95 3.40 3.45
CA GLN A 13 -16.72 4.64 2.69
C GLN A 13 -15.37 5.28 3.06
N GLY A 14 -15.03 5.35 4.34
CA GLY A 14 -13.73 5.85 4.79
C GLY A 14 -12.56 5.03 4.26
N VAL A 15 -12.67 3.71 4.30
CA VAL A 15 -11.67 2.80 3.74
C VAL A 15 -11.57 2.95 2.23
N ALA A 16 -12.70 2.93 1.50
CA ALA A 16 -12.74 3.04 0.06
C ALA A 16 -12.11 4.34 -0.45
N HIS A 17 -12.39 5.46 0.22
CA HIS A 17 -11.82 6.77 -0.13
C HIS A 17 -10.34 6.93 0.20
N THR A 18 -9.80 6.15 1.12
CA THR A 18 -8.41 6.29 1.58
C THR A 18 -7.48 5.17 1.10
N SER A 19 -8.03 4.01 0.71
CA SER A 19 -7.21 2.86 0.32
C SER A 19 -7.00 2.73 -1.20
N GLY A 20 -7.84 3.36 -2.03
CA GLY A 20 -7.75 3.24 -3.50
C GLY A 20 -8.03 1.80 -3.99
N GLY A 21 -8.02 1.64 -5.33
CA GLY A 21 -8.24 0.34 -5.96
C GLY A 21 -9.71 -0.04 -6.10
N SER A 22 -9.99 -0.95 -7.03
CA SER A 22 -11.33 -1.49 -7.29
C SER A 22 -11.49 -2.93 -6.83
N ASP A 23 -10.48 -3.47 -6.15
CA ASP A 23 -10.47 -4.86 -5.70
C ASP A 23 -11.58 -5.12 -4.69
N LYS A 24 -12.10 -6.33 -4.70
CA LYS A 24 -13.04 -6.81 -3.69
C LYS A 24 -12.32 -7.00 -2.35
N ARG A 25 -12.75 -6.27 -1.34
CA ARG A 25 -12.04 -6.21 -0.06
C ARG A 25 -12.91 -6.59 1.13
N LEU A 26 -12.30 -7.29 2.07
CA LEU A 26 -12.82 -7.49 3.41
C LEU A 26 -12.27 -6.39 4.32
N VAL A 27 -13.16 -5.66 4.98
CA VAL A 27 -12.81 -4.65 5.98
C VAL A 27 -13.22 -5.14 7.36
N VAL A 28 -12.31 -5.03 8.34
CA VAL A 28 -12.55 -5.37 9.74
C VAL A 28 -12.23 -4.15 10.60
N ASP A 29 -13.20 -3.69 11.39
CA ASP A 29 -13.00 -2.62 12.38
C ASP A 29 -13.39 -3.13 13.77
N ILE A 30 -12.41 -3.30 14.66
CA ILE A 30 -12.65 -3.75 16.05
C ILE A 30 -12.77 -2.51 16.93
N GLY A 31 -14.00 -2.10 17.18
CA GLY A 31 -14.33 -1.01 18.10
C GLY A 31 -14.32 -1.43 19.56
N GLY A 32 -14.76 -0.51 20.44
CA GLY A 32 -14.84 -0.78 21.88
C GLY A 32 -15.94 -1.78 22.26
N ALA A 33 -17.12 -1.66 21.64
CA ALA A 33 -18.31 -2.46 21.94
C ALA A 33 -18.72 -3.42 20.82
N SER A 34 -18.36 -3.10 19.58
CA SER A 34 -18.72 -3.86 18.37
C SER A 34 -17.52 -4.09 17.49
N THR A 35 -17.70 -4.97 16.52
CA THR A 35 -16.76 -5.22 15.43
C THR A 35 -17.56 -5.22 14.13
N GLU A 36 -17.20 -4.34 13.23
CA GLU A 36 -17.80 -4.22 11.92
C GLU A 36 -16.97 -5.08 10.94
N VAL A 37 -17.69 -5.93 10.19
CA VAL A 37 -17.13 -6.79 9.14
C VAL A 37 -17.87 -6.47 7.86
N ILE A 38 -17.12 -6.05 6.83
CA ILE A 38 -17.71 -5.54 5.60
C ILE A 38 -17.00 -6.17 4.39
N ILE A 39 -17.76 -6.57 3.37
CA ILE A 39 -17.24 -6.86 2.03
C ILE A 39 -17.77 -5.81 1.08
N GLY A 40 -16.90 -5.30 0.22
CA GLY A 40 -17.30 -4.39 -0.85
C GLY A 40 -16.26 -4.33 -1.97
N GLU A 41 -16.65 -3.69 -3.05
CA GLU A 41 -15.84 -3.50 -4.26
C GLU A 41 -15.94 -2.04 -4.68
N GLY A 42 -14.80 -1.39 -4.96
CA GLY A 42 -14.79 0.05 -5.21
C GLY A 42 -15.38 0.82 -4.03
N PHE A 43 -16.46 1.56 -4.26
CA PHE A 43 -17.19 2.33 -3.25
C PHE A 43 -18.46 1.64 -2.74
N ASP A 44 -18.81 0.49 -3.29
CA ASP A 44 -20.06 -0.21 -2.99
C ASP A 44 -19.84 -1.34 -1.98
N ALA A 45 -20.46 -1.24 -0.82
CA ALA A 45 -20.47 -2.30 0.17
C ALA A 45 -21.56 -3.33 -0.21
N SER A 46 -21.17 -4.61 -0.29
CA SER A 46 -22.04 -5.72 -0.68
C SER A 46 -22.46 -6.61 0.49
N ALA A 47 -21.70 -6.63 1.58
CA ALA A 47 -22.06 -7.24 2.85
C ALA A 47 -21.65 -6.33 3.99
N LEU A 48 -22.57 -6.09 4.91
CA LEU A 48 -22.37 -5.26 6.09
C LEU A 48 -22.85 -6.06 7.31
N THR A 49 -22.05 -6.13 8.36
CA THR A 49 -22.44 -6.75 9.63
C THR A 49 -21.71 -6.05 10.78
N SER A 50 -22.45 -5.76 11.85
CA SER A 50 -21.91 -5.33 13.12
C SER A 50 -22.11 -6.44 14.15
N LEU A 51 -21.02 -7.00 14.63
CA LEU A 51 -21.00 -8.02 15.67
C LEU A 51 -20.89 -7.36 17.04
N LYS A 52 -21.63 -7.84 18.03
CA LYS A 52 -21.58 -7.33 19.41
C LYS A 52 -20.36 -7.85 20.17
N ILE A 53 -19.20 -7.74 19.57
CA ILE A 53 -17.90 -8.10 20.14
C ILE A 53 -16.94 -6.93 19.93
N GLY A 54 -16.45 -6.33 20.99
CA GLY A 54 -15.53 -5.20 20.94
C GLY A 54 -14.44 -5.32 22.00
N CYS A 55 -13.31 -4.63 21.80
CA CYS A 55 -12.16 -4.81 22.67
C CYS A 55 -12.43 -4.45 24.15
N VAL A 56 -13.29 -3.47 24.42
CA VAL A 56 -13.66 -3.12 25.82
C VAL A 56 -14.63 -4.12 26.40
N THR A 57 -15.69 -4.48 25.67
CA THR A 57 -16.68 -5.46 26.17
C THR A 57 -16.06 -6.86 26.36
N TRP A 58 -15.09 -7.23 25.52
CA TRP A 58 -14.35 -8.50 25.64
C TRP A 58 -13.35 -8.50 26.79
N LEU A 59 -12.72 -7.34 27.05
CA LEU A 59 -11.88 -7.15 28.24
C LEU A 59 -12.69 -7.43 29.52
N GLU A 60 -13.86 -6.78 29.67
CA GLU A 60 -14.73 -6.91 30.85
C GLU A 60 -15.29 -8.32 30.98
N ARG A 61 -15.46 -9.07 29.90
CA ARG A 61 -16.05 -10.40 29.92
C ARG A 61 -15.03 -11.49 30.19
N TYR A 62 -13.84 -11.44 29.58
CA TYR A 62 -12.88 -12.54 29.57
C TYR A 62 -11.58 -12.26 30.30
N PHE A 63 -11.24 -10.99 30.55
CA PHE A 63 -10.04 -10.57 31.27
C PHE A 63 -10.38 -9.69 32.50
N LYS A 64 -11.53 -9.89 33.05
CA LYS A 64 -12.00 -9.12 34.23
C LYS A 64 -11.09 -9.30 35.44
N ASP A 65 -10.50 -10.47 35.59
CA ASP A 65 -9.54 -10.82 36.64
C ASP A 65 -8.14 -10.26 36.44
N ARG A 66 -7.91 -9.62 35.26
CA ARG A 66 -6.64 -9.02 34.84
C ARG A 66 -5.49 -10.01 34.64
N TYR A 67 -5.74 -11.32 34.55
CA TYR A 67 -4.72 -12.34 34.29
C TYR A 67 -4.65 -12.71 32.81
N LEU A 68 -3.40 -12.83 32.30
CA LEU A 68 -3.10 -13.14 30.90
C LEU A 68 -2.84 -14.65 30.71
N THR A 69 -3.80 -15.46 31.13
CA THR A 69 -3.71 -16.92 31.07
C THR A 69 -4.17 -17.47 29.72
N SER A 70 -3.69 -18.68 29.38
CA SER A 70 -4.20 -19.40 28.21
C SER A 70 -5.71 -19.65 28.30
N VAL A 71 -6.21 -19.90 29.50
CA VAL A 71 -7.67 -20.13 29.75
C VAL A 71 -8.48 -18.89 29.38
N ASN A 72 -8.05 -17.70 29.78
CA ASN A 72 -8.74 -16.46 29.45
C ASN A 72 -8.66 -16.16 27.93
N PHE A 73 -7.51 -16.35 27.30
CA PHE A 73 -7.36 -16.19 25.85
C PHE A 73 -8.21 -17.19 25.07
N ASP A 74 -8.20 -18.47 25.43
CA ASP A 74 -8.99 -19.50 24.75
C ASP A 74 -10.49 -19.24 24.91
N ALA A 75 -10.93 -18.84 26.09
CA ALA A 75 -12.33 -18.46 26.33
C ALA A 75 -12.73 -17.23 25.48
N ALA A 76 -11.87 -16.21 25.39
CA ALA A 76 -12.13 -15.02 24.60
C ALA A 76 -12.19 -15.33 23.10
N ILE A 77 -11.26 -16.16 22.59
CA ILE A 77 -11.22 -16.57 21.19
C ILE A 77 -12.46 -17.41 20.84
N ASN A 78 -12.82 -18.39 21.68
CA ASN A 78 -13.98 -19.25 21.44
C ASN A 78 -15.29 -18.46 21.48
N GLY A 79 -15.45 -17.56 22.45
CA GLY A 79 -16.63 -16.70 22.50
C GLY A 79 -16.74 -15.76 21.29
N ALA A 80 -15.61 -15.30 20.74
CA ALA A 80 -15.63 -14.52 19.51
C ALA A 80 -15.99 -15.38 18.29
N LYS A 81 -15.49 -16.61 18.20
CA LYS A 81 -15.88 -17.58 17.14
C LYS A 81 -17.38 -17.85 17.12
N GLU A 82 -17.98 -18.05 18.29
CA GLU A 82 -19.44 -18.23 18.42
C GLU A 82 -20.20 -17.03 17.84
N ALA A 83 -19.73 -15.81 18.11
CA ALA A 83 -20.37 -14.61 17.57
C ALA A 83 -20.16 -14.42 16.05
N ILE A 84 -19.05 -14.91 15.53
CA ILE A 84 -18.69 -14.84 14.11
C ILE A 84 -19.42 -15.93 13.30
N GLU A 85 -19.82 -17.04 13.90
CA GLU A 85 -20.41 -18.21 13.24
C GLU A 85 -21.55 -17.84 12.28
N ALA A 86 -22.40 -16.91 12.69
CA ALA A 86 -23.56 -16.47 11.90
C ALA A 86 -23.20 -15.82 10.54
N ILE A 87 -21.97 -15.36 10.37
CA ILE A 87 -21.55 -14.68 9.14
C ILE A 87 -20.60 -15.50 8.27
N ILE A 88 -20.03 -16.59 8.77
CA ILE A 88 -18.97 -17.37 8.09
C ILE A 88 -19.42 -17.77 6.69
N GLU A 89 -20.54 -18.47 6.57
CA GLU A 89 -21.01 -18.99 5.29
C GLU A 89 -21.22 -17.86 4.26
N ARG A 90 -21.90 -16.79 4.65
CA ARG A 90 -22.19 -15.65 3.77
C ARG A 90 -20.91 -14.98 3.28
N TYR A 91 -19.95 -14.75 4.18
CA TYR A 91 -18.72 -14.01 3.86
C TYR A 91 -17.74 -14.86 3.05
N THR A 92 -17.56 -16.14 3.38
CA THR A 92 -16.70 -17.05 2.64
C THR A 92 -17.23 -17.37 1.24
N GLN A 93 -18.54 -17.50 1.04
CA GLN A 93 -19.14 -17.66 -0.28
C GLN A 93 -18.96 -16.41 -1.15
N GLN A 94 -19.05 -15.23 -0.55
CA GLN A 94 -18.88 -13.97 -1.26
C GLN A 94 -17.41 -13.75 -1.64
N GLY A 95 -16.46 -14.14 -0.78
CA GLY A 95 -15.02 -14.03 -0.98
C GLY A 95 -14.50 -12.59 -1.05
N TRP A 96 -13.21 -12.43 -1.03
CA TRP A 96 -12.48 -11.16 -1.17
C TRP A 96 -11.09 -11.41 -1.73
N GLU A 97 -10.46 -10.38 -2.27
CA GLU A 97 -9.09 -10.42 -2.81
C GLU A 97 -8.09 -9.82 -1.80
N THR A 98 -8.53 -8.80 -1.08
CA THR A 98 -7.70 -8.10 -0.08
C THR A 98 -8.42 -8.01 1.25
N CYS A 99 -7.69 -8.01 2.36
CA CYS A 99 -8.23 -7.81 3.69
C CYS A 99 -7.52 -6.64 4.37
N VAL A 100 -8.29 -5.72 4.92
CA VAL A 100 -7.77 -4.54 5.63
C VAL A 100 -8.44 -4.37 7.00
N GLY A 101 -7.66 -3.94 7.97
CA GLY A 101 -8.15 -3.59 9.29
C GLY A 101 -8.14 -2.09 9.50
N ALA A 102 -9.23 -1.54 10.02
CA ALA A 102 -9.45 -0.10 10.11
C ALA A 102 -9.43 0.45 11.54
N SER A 103 -9.16 -0.38 12.54
CA SER A 103 -9.25 0.00 13.95
C SER A 103 -7.92 0.33 14.62
N GLY A 104 -7.99 1.00 15.76
CA GLY A 104 -6.84 1.20 16.62
C GLY A 104 -6.25 -0.11 17.18
N THR A 105 -7.00 -1.20 17.23
CA THR A 105 -6.49 -2.54 17.57
C THR A 105 -5.51 -3.02 16.48
N VAL A 106 -5.90 -2.93 15.22
CA VAL A 106 -5.06 -3.34 14.08
C VAL A 106 -3.83 -2.45 13.97
N GLN A 107 -4.00 -1.14 14.18
CA GLN A 107 -2.89 -0.19 14.21
C GLN A 107 -1.86 -0.55 15.30
N ALA A 108 -2.31 -0.82 16.53
CA ALA A 108 -1.42 -1.20 17.62
C ALA A 108 -0.64 -2.49 17.31
N LEU A 109 -1.31 -3.49 16.71
CA LEU A 109 -0.65 -4.73 16.29
C LEU A 109 0.43 -4.48 15.23
N GLN A 110 0.17 -3.62 14.26
CA GLN A 110 1.16 -3.25 13.25
C GLN A 110 2.35 -2.50 13.88
N GLU A 111 2.09 -1.56 14.78
CA GLU A 111 3.14 -0.81 15.49
C GLU A 111 4.06 -1.74 16.30
N ILE A 112 3.49 -2.72 17.01
CA ILE A 112 4.25 -3.76 17.72
C ILE A 112 5.11 -4.59 16.75
N MET A 113 4.51 -5.06 15.64
CA MET A 113 5.24 -5.86 14.65
C MET A 113 6.43 -5.10 14.08
N LEU A 114 6.24 -3.83 13.74
CA LEU A 114 7.31 -2.98 13.20
C LEU A 114 8.41 -2.68 14.23
N ALA A 115 8.04 -2.41 15.48
CA ALA A 115 9.00 -2.20 16.56
C ALA A 115 9.89 -3.45 16.78
N GLN A 116 9.31 -4.65 16.62
CA GLN A 116 10.00 -5.92 16.72
C GLN A 116 10.71 -6.38 15.42
N GLY A 117 10.85 -5.49 14.43
CA GLY A 117 11.53 -5.78 13.16
C GLY A 117 10.79 -6.73 12.22
N MET A 118 9.50 -6.97 12.43
CA MET A 118 8.65 -7.72 11.51
C MET A 118 8.13 -6.79 10.39
N ASP A 119 7.71 -7.38 9.27
CA ASP A 119 6.98 -6.64 8.23
C ASP A 119 5.56 -6.24 8.69
N GLU A 120 4.94 -5.32 7.98
CA GLU A 120 3.63 -4.74 8.30
C GLU A 120 2.41 -5.63 7.99
N ILE A 121 2.63 -6.79 7.35
CA ILE A 121 1.54 -7.70 6.97
C ILE A 121 1.15 -8.53 8.20
N ILE A 122 -0.10 -8.42 8.61
CA ILE A 122 -0.66 -9.18 9.72
C ILE A 122 -1.06 -10.57 9.22
N THR A 123 -0.59 -11.61 9.89
CA THR A 123 -0.90 -13.01 9.60
C THR A 123 -1.21 -13.77 10.89
N LEU A 124 -1.95 -14.86 10.78
CA LEU A 124 -2.31 -15.68 11.95
C LEU A 124 -1.08 -16.16 12.75
N PRO A 125 0.03 -16.62 12.12
CA PRO A 125 1.24 -16.99 12.89
C PRO A 125 1.81 -15.83 13.71
N LYS A 126 1.81 -14.60 13.19
CA LYS A 126 2.25 -13.41 13.92
C LYS A 126 1.32 -13.07 15.07
N LEU A 127 0.00 -13.12 14.88
CA LEU A 127 -0.98 -12.93 15.94
C LEU A 127 -0.78 -13.95 17.07
N LYS A 128 -0.60 -15.23 16.73
CA LYS A 128 -0.32 -16.29 17.72
C LYS A 128 1.03 -16.09 18.43
N ARG A 129 2.02 -15.50 17.77
CA ARG A 129 3.28 -15.12 18.41
C ARG A 129 3.06 -14.02 19.45
N LEU A 130 2.30 -12.97 19.10
CA LEU A 130 1.98 -11.88 20.02
C LEU A 130 1.11 -12.37 21.20
N GLN A 131 0.18 -13.29 20.99
CA GLN A 131 -0.57 -13.95 22.05
C GLN A 131 0.36 -14.66 23.04
N ARG A 132 1.32 -15.45 22.55
CA ARG A 132 2.30 -16.13 23.38
C ARG A 132 3.21 -15.16 24.12
N GLN A 133 3.57 -14.05 23.51
CA GLN A 133 4.35 -12.98 24.14
C GLN A 133 3.56 -12.32 25.27
N ALA A 134 2.27 -12.00 25.05
CA ALA A 134 1.41 -11.45 26.10
C ALA A 134 1.25 -12.40 27.29
N MET A 135 1.14 -13.71 27.05
CA MET A 135 1.05 -14.72 28.11
C MET A 135 2.34 -14.93 28.92
N GLN A 136 3.45 -14.30 28.55
CA GLN A 136 4.66 -14.28 29.38
C GLN A 136 4.53 -13.33 30.56
N TYR A 137 3.57 -12.43 30.54
CA TYR A 137 3.22 -11.54 31.64
C TYR A 137 2.08 -12.16 32.44
N GLU A 138 2.16 -12.07 33.75
CA GLU A 138 1.12 -12.65 34.61
C GLU A 138 -0.14 -11.79 34.60
N ARG A 139 0.03 -10.48 34.63
CA ARG A 139 -1.06 -9.52 34.73
C ARG A 139 -1.08 -8.52 33.59
N LEU A 140 -2.27 -8.03 33.32
CA LEU A 140 -2.51 -7.02 32.29
C LEU A 140 -1.72 -5.71 32.52
N GLU A 141 -1.58 -5.33 33.80
CA GLU A 141 -0.85 -4.13 34.20
C GLU A 141 0.67 -4.24 34.01
N ASP A 142 1.18 -5.47 33.92
CA ASP A 142 2.60 -5.75 33.76
C ASP A 142 3.01 -5.84 32.27
N LEU A 143 2.04 -5.69 31.34
CA LEU A 143 2.28 -5.78 29.90
C LEU A 143 3.26 -4.69 29.44
N ASP A 144 4.45 -5.12 29.06
CA ASP A 144 5.52 -4.29 28.50
C ASP A 144 6.01 -4.93 27.18
N ILE A 145 5.25 -4.73 26.12
CA ILE A 145 5.58 -5.23 24.80
C ILE A 145 6.12 -4.07 23.97
N GLU A 146 7.28 -4.24 23.37
CA GLU A 146 7.91 -3.24 22.51
C GLU A 146 6.94 -2.82 21.38
N GLY A 147 6.68 -1.52 21.26
CA GLY A 147 5.74 -0.94 20.32
C GLY A 147 4.28 -0.85 20.82
N LEU A 148 3.95 -1.40 21.99
CA LEU A 148 2.62 -1.28 22.59
C LEU A 148 2.55 -0.04 23.49
N THR A 149 1.66 0.90 23.16
CA THR A 149 1.43 2.09 23.99
C THR A 149 0.59 1.77 25.25
N LEU A 150 0.80 2.52 26.34
CA LEU A 150 0.04 2.33 27.59
C LEU A 150 -1.49 2.45 27.39
N GLU A 151 -1.92 3.34 26.52
CA GLU A 151 -3.35 3.54 26.22
C GLU A 151 -3.99 2.30 25.58
N ARG A 152 -3.21 1.54 24.82
CA ARG A 152 -3.67 0.33 24.11
C ARG A 152 -3.45 -0.95 24.91
N ALA A 153 -2.53 -0.95 25.86
CA ALA A 153 -2.15 -2.14 26.64
C ALA A 153 -3.37 -2.81 27.30
N LEU A 154 -4.28 -2.03 27.87
CA LEU A 154 -5.46 -2.56 28.58
C LEU A 154 -6.41 -3.37 27.68
N VAL A 155 -6.61 -2.92 26.43
CA VAL A 155 -7.54 -3.58 25.48
C VAL A 155 -6.84 -4.48 24.46
N PHE A 156 -5.50 -4.56 24.52
CA PHE A 156 -4.71 -5.35 23.59
C PHE A 156 -5.06 -6.85 23.61
N PRO A 157 -5.12 -7.56 24.76
CA PRO A 157 -5.40 -9.00 24.77
C PRO A 157 -6.78 -9.34 24.22
N SER A 158 -7.79 -8.53 24.54
CA SER A 158 -9.16 -8.72 24.07
C SER A 158 -9.29 -8.45 22.56
N GLY A 159 -8.71 -7.36 22.07
CA GLY A 159 -8.68 -7.05 20.64
C GLY A 159 -7.91 -8.10 19.83
N LEU A 160 -6.77 -8.55 20.34
CA LEU A 160 -5.97 -9.64 19.76
C LEU A 160 -6.79 -10.94 19.68
N SER A 161 -7.54 -11.30 20.74
CA SER A 161 -8.37 -12.50 20.77
C SER A 161 -9.47 -12.44 19.70
N ILE A 162 -10.15 -11.30 19.55
CA ILE A 162 -11.18 -11.10 18.53
C ILE A 162 -10.56 -11.24 17.12
N LEU A 163 -9.41 -10.64 16.90
CA LEU A 163 -8.76 -10.70 15.59
C LEU A 163 -8.28 -12.12 15.25
N ILE A 164 -7.74 -12.86 16.21
CA ILE A 164 -7.38 -14.27 16.03
C ILE A 164 -8.62 -15.10 15.64
N ALA A 165 -9.75 -14.90 16.31
CA ALA A 165 -10.99 -15.59 16.00
C ALA A 165 -11.48 -15.28 14.58
N LEU A 166 -11.39 -14.02 14.12
CA LEU A 166 -11.74 -13.63 12.76
C LEU A 166 -10.83 -14.32 11.72
N PHE A 167 -9.52 -14.31 11.94
CA PHE A 167 -8.57 -14.99 11.05
C PHE A 167 -8.85 -16.48 10.95
N GLU A 168 -9.11 -17.15 12.07
CA GLU A 168 -9.38 -18.60 12.08
C GLU A 168 -10.74 -18.94 11.48
N SER A 169 -11.79 -18.16 11.77
CA SER A 169 -13.15 -18.45 11.32
C SER A 169 -13.39 -18.12 9.85
N LEU A 170 -12.85 -16.99 9.36
CA LEU A 170 -13.00 -16.54 7.98
C LEU A 170 -11.84 -16.98 7.08
N GLN A 171 -10.84 -17.70 7.63
CA GLN A 171 -9.66 -18.15 6.91
C GLN A 171 -8.89 -16.99 6.21
N ILE A 172 -8.72 -15.87 6.93
CA ILE A 172 -7.99 -14.72 6.43
C ILE A 172 -6.51 -15.09 6.30
N GLU A 173 -5.93 -14.97 5.11
CA GLU A 173 -4.51 -15.27 4.87
C GLU A 173 -3.62 -14.15 5.39
N SER A 174 -3.97 -12.91 5.07
CA SER A 174 -3.21 -11.72 5.45
C SER A 174 -4.12 -10.49 5.56
N MET A 175 -3.68 -9.52 6.36
CA MET A 175 -4.37 -8.25 6.55
C MET A 175 -3.35 -7.11 6.58
N THR A 176 -3.73 -5.96 6.03
CA THR A 176 -2.97 -4.71 6.13
C THR A 176 -3.78 -3.65 6.84
N LEU A 177 -3.14 -2.58 7.31
CA LEU A 177 -3.84 -1.45 7.92
C LEU A 177 -4.51 -0.60 6.84
N ALA A 178 -5.78 -0.26 7.04
CA ALA A 178 -6.51 0.68 6.21
C ALA A 178 -6.01 2.12 6.41
N GLY A 179 -6.12 2.95 5.38
CA GLY A 179 -5.74 4.37 5.44
C GLY A 179 -6.74 5.26 6.18
N GLY A 180 -7.97 4.79 6.41
CA GLY A 180 -9.03 5.50 7.10
C GLY A 180 -10.13 4.58 7.61
N ALA A 181 -11.06 5.13 8.38
CA ALA A 181 -12.15 4.40 9.02
C ALA A 181 -13.40 5.30 9.14
N LEU A 182 -14.14 5.18 10.24
CA LEU A 182 -15.39 5.92 10.50
C LEU A 182 -15.24 7.44 10.36
N ARG A 183 -14.16 8.02 10.88
CA ARG A 183 -13.96 9.48 10.83
C ARG A 183 -13.82 10.00 9.40
N GLU A 184 -13.00 9.34 8.62
CA GLU A 184 -12.78 9.66 7.22
C GLU A 184 -14.07 9.44 6.42
N GLY A 185 -14.81 8.35 6.68
CA GLY A 185 -16.11 8.09 6.06
C GLY A 185 -17.13 9.19 6.31
N LEU A 186 -17.24 9.68 7.54
CA LEU A 186 -18.12 10.80 7.88
C LEU A 186 -17.73 12.08 7.13
N VAL A 187 -16.43 12.38 7.04
CA VAL A 187 -15.95 13.56 6.28
C VAL A 187 -16.32 13.43 4.81
N TYR A 188 -16.09 12.27 4.19
CA TYR A 188 -16.41 12.05 2.77
C TYR A 188 -17.92 12.06 2.50
N GLU A 189 -18.74 11.54 3.42
CA GLU A 189 -20.20 11.59 3.29
C GLU A 189 -20.74 13.03 3.31
N MET A 190 -20.12 13.91 4.08
CA MET A 190 -20.46 15.35 4.13
C MET A 190 -20.02 16.08 2.85
N MET A 191 -19.16 15.51 2.05
CA MET A 191 -18.62 16.08 0.82
C MET A 191 -19.27 15.46 -0.42
N ASP A 192 -20.51 15.84 -0.73
CA ASP A 192 -21.36 15.25 -1.78
C ASP A 192 -20.73 15.16 -3.19
N GLN A 193 -19.63 15.85 -3.44
CA GLN A 193 -18.99 15.93 -4.76
C GLN A 193 -17.90 14.88 -5.01
N MET A 194 -17.58 13.99 -4.07
CA MET A 194 -16.41 13.08 -4.18
C MET A 194 -16.74 11.63 -4.51
N ARG A 195 -17.95 11.27 -4.81
CA ARG A 195 -18.40 9.86 -4.92
C ARG A 195 -17.82 9.05 -6.09
N HIS A 196 -17.10 9.66 -7.03
CA HIS A 196 -16.63 8.95 -8.25
C HIS A 196 -15.23 9.35 -8.73
N HIS A 197 -14.33 9.78 -7.85
CA HIS A 197 -12.99 10.16 -8.27
C HIS A 197 -11.93 9.21 -7.68
N ASP A 198 -11.01 8.79 -8.52
CA ASP A 198 -9.81 8.05 -8.13
C ASP A 198 -9.03 8.81 -7.04
N VAL A 199 -8.98 8.24 -5.85
CA VAL A 199 -8.31 8.83 -4.68
C VAL A 199 -6.81 8.98 -4.93
N CYS A 200 -6.18 8.01 -5.60
CA CYS A 200 -4.77 8.08 -5.95
C CYS A 200 -4.48 9.26 -6.87
N ALA A 201 -5.30 9.44 -7.92
CA ALA A 201 -5.15 10.56 -8.86
C ALA A 201 -5.31 11.92 -8.17
N ARG A 202 -6.30 12.05 -7.28
CA ARG A 202 -6.47 13.29 -6.48
C ARG A 202 -5.27 13.57 -5.57
N THR A 203 -4.75 12.54 -4.92
CA THR A 203 -3.57 12.66 -4.06
C THR A 203 -2.35 13.12 -4.87
N ILE A 204 -2.10 12.51 -6.02
CA ILE A 204 -1.02 12.92 -6.93
C ILE A 204 -1.19 14.38 -7.34
N THR A 205 -2.39 14.77 -7.80
CA THR A 205 -2.69 16.15 -8.21
C THR A 205 -2.47 17.14 -7.06
N SER A 206 -2.95 16.82 -5.86
CA SER A 206 -2.74 17.65 -4.67
C SER A 206 -1.25 17.81 -4.33
N MET A 207 -0.47 16.73 -4.44
CA MET A 207 0.98 16.78 -4.23
C MET A 207 1.69 17.62 -5.28
N GLN A 208 1.33 17.46 -6.57
CA GLN A 208 1.87 18.28 -7.64
C GLN A 208 1.59 19.78 -7.42
N GLN A 209 0.37 20.12 -7.02
CA GLN A 209 0.00 21.52 -6.70
C GLN A 209 0.77 22.05 -5.49
N ARG A 210 0.83 21.27 -4.40
CA ARG A 210 1.51 21.67 -3.16
C ARG A 210 2.99 21.94 -3.36
N PHE A 211 3.66 21.15 -4.21
CA PHE A 211 5.09 21.29 -4.50
C PHE A 211 5.38 22.05 -5.80
N GLN A 212 4.34 22.62 -6.43
CA GLN A 212 4.44 23.41 -7.66
C GLN A 212 5.22 22.70 -8.77
N LEU A 213 4.93 21.40 -8.95
CA LEU A 213 5.56 20.61 -10.00
C LEU A 213 5.04 21.03 -11.38
N ASP A 214 5.89 20.86 -12.39
CA ASP A 214 5.52 21.06 -13.80
C ASP A 214 4.58 19.92 -14.24
N HIS A 215 3.26 20.16 -14.22
CA HIS A 215 2.24 19.18 -14.58
C HIS A 215 2.44 18.64 -16.01
N HIS A 216 2.78 19.49 -16.95
CA HIS A 216 3.02 19.10 -18.34
C HIS A 216 4.17 18.12 -18.47
N HIS A 217 5.28 18.39 -17.80
CA HIS A 217 6.42 17.50 -17.80
C HIS A 217 6.11 16.20 -17.06
N ALA A 218 5.45 16.26 -15.91
CA ALA A 218 5.04 15.10 -15.13
C ALA A 218 4.11 14.18 -15.92
N ASP A 219 3.13 14.73 -16.65
CA ASP A 219 2.23 13.98 -17.53
C ASP A 219 3.02 13.36 -18.70
N SER A 220 3.95 14.09 -19.31
CA SER A 220 4.79 13.55 -20.39
C SER A 220 5.63 12.36 -19.95
N VAL A 221 6.22 12.41 -18.75
CA VAL A 221 7.00 11.29 -18.18
C VAL A 221 6.08 10.11 -17.85
N SER A 222 4.89 10.38 -17.32
CA SER A 222 3.88 9.36 -17.02
C SER A 222 3.42 8.65 -18.31
N ASP A 223 3.05 9.40 -19.34
CA ASP A 223 2.59 8.84 -20.62
C ASP A 223 3.69 8.03 -21.29
N MET A 224 4.93 8.51 -21.25
CA MET A 224 6.09 7.78 -21.76
C MET A 224 6.31 6.47 -20.97
N ALA A 225 6.22 6.49 -19.65
CA ALA A 225 6.40 5.30 -18.82
C ALA A 225 5.33 4.25 -19.15
N LEU A 226 4.08 4.67 -19.31
CA LEU A 226 2.97 3.78 -19.70
C LEU A 226 3.11 3.27 -21.14
N ALA A 227 3.57 4.11 -22.07
CA ALA A 227 3.83 3.71 -23.45
C ALA A 227 4.97 2.67 -23.56
N LEU A 228 5.99 2.80 -22.72
CA LEU A 228 7.04 1.79 -22.59
C LEU A 228 6.50 0.49 -21.99
N LEU A 229 5.66 0.57 -20.94
CA LEU A 229 5.04 -0.57 -20.31
C LEU A 229 4.13 -1.33 -21.28
N ALA A 230 3.33 -0.62 -22.07
CA ALA A 230 2.43 -1.22 -23.06
C ALA A 230 3.17 -2.06 -24.12
N GLN A 231 4.47 -1.79 -24.35
CA GLN A 231 5.29 -2.59 -25.25
C GLN A 231 5.94 -3.83 -24.59
N CYS A 232 5.63 -4.05 -23.31
CA CYS A 232 6.11 -5.22 -22.55
C CYS A 232 4.94 -6.14 -22.12
N PRO A 233 4.08 -6.64 -23.04
CA PRO A 233 2.87 -7.38 -22.67
C PRO A 233 3.16 -8.70 -21.96
N ASN A 234 4.36 -9.25 -22.12
CA ASN A 234 4.80 -10.49 -21.46
C ASN A 234 5.18 -10.27 -19.98
N TRP A 235 5.24 -9.04 -19.51
CA TRP A 235 5.43 -8.73 -18.11
C TRP A 235 4.09 -8.87 -17.39
N GLN A 236 3.82 -10.03 -16.89
CA GLN A 236 2.64 -10.24 -16.03
C GLN A 236 2.86 -9.49 -14.70
N LEU A 237 2.50 -8.20 -14.72
CA LEU A 237 2.59 -7.35 -13.53
C LEU A 237 1.32 -7.47 -12.69
N GLU A 238 1.47 -7.36 -11.40
CA GLU A 238 0.37 -7.31 -10.45
C GLU A 238 -0.49 -6.04 -10.67
N PRO A 239 -1.80 -6.07 -10.41
CA PRO A 239 -2.72 -4.96 -10.71
C PRO A 239 -2.28 -3.56 -10.27
N PRO A 240 -1.68 -3.33 -9.09
CA PRO A 240 -1.27 -1.99 -8.68
C PRO A 240 -0.02 -1.46 -9.42
N ALA A 241 0.67 -2.27 -10.22
CA ALA A 241 1.96 -1.88 -10.82
C ALA A 241 1.86 -0.66 -11.73
N GLU A 242 0.85 -0.61 -12.59
CA GLU A 242 0.63 0.51 -13.51
C GLU A 242 0.37 1.82 -12.75
N ASN A 243 -0.50 1.80 -11.76
CA ASN A 243 -0.80 2.96 -10.91
C ASN A 243 0.43 3.43 -10.13
N LEU A 244 1.28 2.50 -9.66
CA LEU A 244 2.51 2.83 -8.94
C LEU A 244 3.57 3.45 -9.86
N LEU A 245 3.68 2.96 -11.10
CA LEU A 245 4.56 3.54 -12.12
C LEU A 245 4.10 4.96 -12.47
N GLN A 246 2.80 5.15 -12.69
CA GLN A 246 2.21 6.45 -12.97
C GLN A 246 2.43 7.44 -11.82
N ALA A 247 2.20 7.02 -10.58
CA ALA A 247 2.42 7.84 -9.40
C ALA A 247 3.90 8.27 -9.28
N ALA A 248 4.83 7.32 -9.43
CA ALA A 248 6.25 7.61 -9.39
C ALA A 248 6.66 8.57 -10.52
N ALA A 249 6.16 8.37 -11.74
CA ALA A 249 6.44 9.25 -12.88
C ALA A 249 5.92 10.66 -12.64
N LYS A 250 4.69 10.81 -12.14
CA LYS A 250 4.09 12.13 -11.87
C LYS A 250 4.72 12.89 -10.70
N LEU A 251 5.40 12.20 -9.78
CA LEU A 251 6.01 12.79 -8.59
C LEU A 251 7.55 12.80 -8.63
N HIS A 252 8.19 12.44 -9.75
CA HIS A 252 9.65 12.25 -9.80
C HIS A 252 10.46 13.51 -9.46
N GLU A 253 9.93 14.69 -9.70
CA GLU A 253 10.60 15.97 -9.40
C GLU A 253 10.30 16.52 -7.99
N ILE A 254 9.47 15.86 -7.18
CA ILE A 254 9.02 16.41 -5.87
C ILE A 254 10.19 16.77 -4.95
N GLY A 255 11.28 16.03 -4.99
CA GLY A 255 12.46 16.29 -4.17
C GLY A 255 13.31 17.45 -4.66
N ALA A 256 13.18 17.87 -5.92
CA ALA A 256 13.91 19.01 -6.47
C ALA A 256 13.49 20.34 -5.82
N SER A 257 12.28 20.39 -5.23
CA SER A 257 11.82 21.54 -4.44
C SER A 257 12.66 21.79 -3.18
N ILE A 258 13.43 20.80 -2.70
CA ILE A 258 14.32 20.92 -1.54
C ILE A 258 15.77 21.12 -2.01
N GLU A 259 16.30 20.17 -2.77
CA GLU A 259 17.66 20.24 -3.31
C GLU A 259 17.75 19.42 -4.61
N PHE A 260 18.20 20.04 -5.69
CA PHE A 260 18.27 19.41 -7.01
C PHE A 260 19.24 18.22 -7.05
N LYS A 261 20.44 18.34 -6.46
CA LYS A 261 21.46 17.28 -6.50
C LYS A 261 21.07 16.01 -5.76
N LYS A 262 20.23 16.12 -4.72
CA LYS A 262 19.73 14.99 -3.90
C LYS A 262 18.24 14.80 -4.06
N SER A 263 17.68 15.18 -5.22
CA SER A 263 16.23 15.15 -5.46
C SER A 263 15.62 13.78 -5.17
N GLY A 264 16.28 12.68 -5.51
CA GLY A 264 15.81 11.33 -5.24
C GLY A 264 15.71 11.01 -3.73
N GLU A 265 16.71 11.41 -2.93
CA GLU A 265 16.69 11.22 -1.48
C GLU A 265 15.58 12.04 -0.82
N HIS A 266 15.43 13.30 -1.23
CA HIS A 266 14.39 14.18 -0.72
C HIS A 266 13.00 13.74 -1.15
N ALA A 267 12.83 13.27 -2.39
CA ALA A 267 11.58 12.68 -2.85
C ALA A 267 11.18 11.47 -1.98
N ALA A 268 12.12 10.56 -1.76
CA ALA A 268 11.87 9.39 -0.91
C ALA A 268 11.49 9.77 0.53
N TYR A 269 12.17 10.77 1.11
CA TYR A 269 11.85 11.27 2.43
C TYR A 269 10.42 11.85 2.49
N LEU A 270 10.07 12.74 1.55
CA LEU A 270 8.75 13.35 1.49
C LEU A 270 7.65 12.29 1.35
N ILE A 271 7.80 11.35 0.41
CA ILE A 271 6.82 10.30 0.19
C ILE A 271 6.66 9.41 1.44
N LYS A 272 7.73 9.07 2.15
CA LYS A 272 7.65 8.24 3.37
C LYS A 272 6.96 8.93 4.55
N HIS A 273 7.08 10.25 4.65
CA HIS A 273 6.61 10.99 5.84
C HIS A 273 5.35 11.82 5.61
N MET A 274 4.85 11.90 4.39
CA MET A 274 3.58 12.59 4.10
C MET A 274 2.43 11.59 4.00
N ASP A 275 1.22 12.05 4.29
CA ASP A 275 0.02 11.28 4.02
C ASP A 275 -0.26 11.26 2.52
N LEU A 276 -0.43 10.05 1.99
CA LEU A 276 -0.82 9.78 0.61
C LEU A 276 -2.09 8.92 0.60
N PRO A 277 -3.27 9.52 0.79
CA PRO A 277 -4.53 8.80 0.67
C PRO A 277 -4.61 8.03 -0.66
N GLY A 278 -5.17 6.83 -0.62
CA GLY A 278 -5.25 5.96 -1.78
C GLY A 278 -4.07 4.99 -1.94
N PHE A 279 -2.95 5.21 -1.25
CA PHE A 279 -1.80 4.32 -1.28
C PHE A 279 -1.62 3.62 0.06
N THR A 280 -1.49 2.30 0.04
CA THR A 280 -1.10 1.54 1.22
C THR A 280 0.32 1.91 1.63
N ARG A 281 0.71 1.57 2.87
CA ARG A 281 2.07 1.82 3.35
C ARG A 281 3.14 1.13 2.50
N ALA A 282 2.88 -0.13 2.07
CA ALA A 282 3.76 -0.87 1.18
C ALA A 282 3.94 -0.17 -0.17
N GLN A 283 2.83 0.27 -0.79
CA GLN A 283 2.84 1.02 -2.04
C GLN A 283 3.60 2.35 -1.91
N LYS A 284 3.33 3.09 -0.84
CA LYS A 284 4.04 4.33 -0.51
C LYS A 284 5.55 4.12 -0.35
N ASN A 285 5.96 3.05 0.33
CA ASN A 285 7.36 2.68 0.45
C ASN A 285 8.00 2.35 -0.89
N LEU A 286 7.30 1.60 -1.76
CA LEU A 286 7.82 1.30 -3.10
C LEU A 286 7.95 2.56 -3.94
N ILE A 287 6.94 3.44 -3.98
CA ILE A 287 7.04 4.73 -4.68
C ILE A 287 8.26 5.52 -4.19
N ALA A 288 8.47 5.60 -2.88
CA ALA A 288 9.63 6.27 -2.30
C ALA A 288 10.96 5.67 -2.78
N GLU A 289 11.06 4.34 -2.85
CA GLU A 289 12.29 3.68 -3.30
C GLU A 289 12.51 3.77 -4.83
N LEU A 290 11.43 3.80 -5.62
CA LEU A 290 11.51 4.12 -7.05
C LEU A 290 12.04 5.55 -7.26
N LEU A 291 11.49 6.52 -6.51
CA LEU A 291 11.91 7.92 -6.57
C LEU A 291 13.32 8.13 -6.03
N ARG A 292 13.77 7.38 -5.04
CA ARG A 292 15.15 7.43 -4.57
C ARG A 292 16.16 7.10 -5.68
N ARG A 293 15.77 6.21 -6.60
CA ARG A 293 16.64 5.63 -7.63
C ARG A 293 16.31 6.05 -9.06
N HIS A 294 15.40 7.01 -9.21
CA HIS A 294 14.95 7.44 -10.55
C HIS A 294 16.06 8.09 -11.39
N ASN A 295 17.11 8.58 -10.76
CA ASN A 295 18.27 9.18 -11.40
C ASN A 295 19.59 8.72 -10.74
N GLY A 296 20.73 9.14 -11.27
CA GLY A 296 22.04 8.84 -10.72
C GLY A 296 22.44 7.36 -10.74
N PRO A 297 23.30 6.91 -9.80
CA PRO A 297 23.72 5.52 -9.71
C PRO A 297 22.53 4.59 -9.45
N LEU A 298 22.50 3.44 -10.12
CA LEU A 298 21.47 2.44 -9.93
C LEU A 298 21.90 1.46 -8.85
N THR A 299 21.02 1.23 -7.87
CA THR A 299 21.22 0.28 -6.78
C THR A 299 20.01 -0.64 -6.65
N SER A 300 20.19 -1.81 -6.03
CA SER A 300 19.10 -2.74 -5.78
C SER A 300 17.97 -2.10 -4.97
N LEU A 301 16.74 -2.49 -5.26
CA LEU A 301 15.61 -2.16 -4.42
C LEU A 301 15.70 -2.97 -3.11
N PRO A 302 15.38 -2.36 -1.96
CA PRO A 302 15.24 -3.10 -0.71
C PRO A 302 14.04 -4.05 -0.79
N GLU A 303 13.96 -4.97 0.16
CA GLU A 303 12.79 -5.81 0.32
C GLU A 303 11.52 -4.95 0.51
N GLN A 304 10.47 -5.28 -0.21
CA GLN A 304 9.20 -4.55 -0.20
C GLN A 304 8.05 -5.52 -0.50
N HIS A 305 6.83 -5.16 -0.14
CA HIS A 305 5.65 -6.03 -0.18
C HIS A 305 4.50 -5.50 -1.06
N ALA A 306 4.74 -4.44 -1.82
CA ALA A 306 3.73 -3.88 -2.72
C ALA A 306 3.59 -4.67 -4.02
N LEU A 307 4.71 -5.21 -4.52
CA LEU A 307 4.81 -6.01 -5.74
C LEU A 307 5.86 -7.09 -5.53
N SER A 308 5.91 -8.08 -6.42
CA SER A 308 7.05 -8.99 -6.48
C SER A 308 8.35 -8.25 -6.81
N ALA A 309 9.49 -8.75 -6.34
CA ALA A 309 10.78 -8.11 -6.60
C ALA A 309 11.09 -7.93 -8.10
N PRO A 310 10.78 -8.89 -9.00
CA PRO A 310 10.92 -8.68 -10.44
C PRO A 310 10.04 -7.54 -10.97
N SER A 311 8.78 -7.45 -10.54
CA SER A 311 7.86 -6.40 -10.98
C SER A 311 8.33 -5.02 -10.52
N ALA A 312 8.75 -4.86 -9.28
CA ALA A 312 9.30 -3.61 -8.77
C ALA A 312 10.56 -3.16 -9.55
N ALA A 313 11.46 -4.10 -9.87
CA ALA A 313 12.64 -3.84 -10.69
C ALA A 313 12.26 -3.39 -12.12
N ARG A 314 11.24 -4.01 -12.71
CA ARG A 314 10.72 -3.63 -14.03
C ARG A 314 10.17 -2.21 -14.03
N LEU A 315 9.41 -1.80 -13.00
CA LEU A 315 8.92 -0.42 -12.87
C LEU A 315 10.08 0.58 -12.78
N LEU A 316 11.12 0.28 -12.00
CA LEU A 316 12.28 1.16 -11.89
C LEU A 316 12.99 1.35 -13.22
N ARG A 317 13.15 0.28 -14.01
CA ARG A 317 13.76 0.31 -15.35
C ARG A 317 12.98 1.25 -16.27
N LEU A 318 11.65 1.10 -16.34
CA LEU A 318 10.79 1.92 -17.19
C LEU A 318 10.74 3.39 -16.74
N LEU A 319 10.64 3.64 -15.44
CA LEU A 319 10.64 5.00 -14.89
C LEU A 319 11.91 5.77 -15.31
N ARG A 320 13.07 5.15 -15.15
CA ARG A 320 14.35 5.77 -15.51
C ARG A 320 14.45 6.07 -17.01
N LEU A 321 14.00 5.14 -17.85
CA LEU A 321 13.95 5.35 -19.30
C LEU A 321 13.00 6.48 -19.69
N ALA A 322 11.80 6.51 -19.10
CA ALA A 322 10.82 7.55 -19.37
C ALA A 322 11.36 8.95 -19.04
N ILE A 323 12.02 9.10 -17.88
CA ILE A 323 12.62 10.36 -17.47
C ILE A 323 13.73 10.81 -18.46
N ILE A 324 14.61 9.90 -18.88
CA ILE A 324 15.68 10.23 -19.85
C ILE A 324 15.08 10.65 -21.19
N LEU A 325 14.07 9.93 -21.68
CA LEU A 325 13.42 10.24 -22.96
C LEU A 325 12.65 11.58 -22.94
N CYS A 326 12.12 11.97 -21.78
CA CYS A 326 11.36 13.21 -21.59
C CYS A 326 12.21 14.41 -21.11
N HIS A 327 13.52 14.25 -20.91
CA HIS A 327 14.39 15.25 -20.28
C HIS A 327 14.33 16.64 -20.96
N ARG A 328 14.12 16.70 -22.26
CA ARG A 328 14.08 17.98 -23.02
C ARG A 328 12.81 18.79 -22.76
N ARG A 329 11.81 18.26 -22.07
CA ARG A 329 10.51 18.91 -21.81
C ARG A 329 9.75 19.36 -23.07
N ASP A 330 10.13 18.84 -24.25
CA ASP A 330 9.51 19.14 -25.53
C ASP A 330 8.88 17.88 -26.11
N GLN A 331 7.55 17.78 -26.00
CA GLN A 331 6.78 16.62 -26.47
C GLN A 331 6.83 16.45 -27.99
N THR A 332 7.05 17.53 -28.75
CA THR A 332 7.11 17.48 -30.23
C THR A 332 8.36 16.79 -30.74
N CYS A 333 9.37 16.61 -29.87
CA CYS A 333 10.67 16.04 -30.22
C CYS A 333 10.83 14.57 -29.86
N LEU A 334 9.78 13.90 -29.31
CA LEU A 334 9.84 12.48 -29.01
C LEU A 334 9.81 11.65 -30.30
N PRO A 335 10.84 10.82 -30.57
CA PRO A 335 10.84 10.00 -31.76
C PRO A 335 9.89 8.82 -31.64
N PRO A 336 9.45 8.24 -32.74
CA PRO A 336 8.95 6.88 -32.71
C PRO A 336 10.00 5.96 -32.09
N PHE A 337 9.57 5.15 -31.13
CA PHE A 337 10.44 4.19 -30.48
C PHE A 337 9.78 2.82 -30.42
N SER A 338 10.58 1.78 -30.32
CA SER A 338 10.12 0.43 -30.03
C SER A 338 10.94 -0.16 -28.90
N LEU A 339 10.25 -0.84 -27.97
CA LEU A 339 10.87 -1.54 -26.86
C LEU A 339 10.58 -3.03 -27.00
N HIS A 340 11.63 -3.82 -27.14
CA HIS A 340 11.54 -5.27 -27.21
C HIS A 340 12.16 -5.90 -25.99
N MET A 341 11.54 -6.97 -25.51
CA MET A 341 12.05 -7.76 -24.42
C MET A 341 12.17 -9.23 -24.82
N GLU A 342 13.37 -9.74 -24.66
CA GLU A 342 13.67 -11.17 -24.78
C GLU A 342 14.28 -11.64 -23.44
N ASP A 343 13.64 -12.58 -22.80
CA ASP A 343 13.97 -13.06 -21.45
C ASP A 343 14.04 -11.89 -20.44
N ASN A 344 15.23 -11.45 -20.04
CA ASN A 344 15.46 -10.31 -19.13
C ASN A 344 16.15 -9.12 -19.82
N LYS A 345 16.42 -9.20 -21.15
CA LYS A 345 17.10 -8.17 -21.93
C LYS A 345 16.10 -7.20 -22.54
N LEU A 346 16.25 -5.91 -22.25
CA LEU A 346 15.53 -4.83 -22.92
C LEU A 346 16.34 -4.31 -24.12
N THR A 347 15.70 -4.19 -25.27
CA THR A 347 16.25 -3.55 -26.46
C THR A 347 15.39 -2.35 -26.83
N LEU A 348 15.92 -1.14 -26.65
CA LEU A 348 15.27 0.10 -27.03
C LEU A 348 15.75 0.50 -28.44
N LEU A 349 14.81 0.58 -29.38
CA LEU A 349 15.04 0.99 -30.77
C LEU A 349 14.63 2.45 -30.94
N LEU A 350 15.54 3.27 -31.48
CA LEU A 350 15.30 4.69 -31.70
C LEU A 350 15.86 5.10 -33.09
N SER A 351 15.25 6.12 -33.69
CA SER A 351 15.75 6.63 -34.96
C SER A 351 17.23 7.07 -34.90
N ALA A 352 18.06 6.58 -35.80
CA ALA A 352 19.47 6.96 -35.92
C ALA A 352 19.66 8.49 -36.08
N LYS A 353 18.83 9.11 -36.93
CA LYS A 353 18.82 10.56 -37.13
C LYS A 353 18.50 11.32 -35.86
N TRP A 354 17.55 10.82 -35.08
CA TRP A 354 17.18 11.46 -33.80
C TRP A 354 18.30 11.36 -32.77
N LEU A 355 18.95 10.19 -32.64
CA LEU A 355 20.10 10.00 -31.74
C LEU A 355 21.28 10.88 -32.07
N ILE A 356 21.54 11.13 -33.36
CA ILE A 356 22.60 12.07 -33.84
C ILE A 356 22.26 13.50 -33.41
N ASN A 357 21.00 13.91 -33.55
CA ASN A 357 20.53 15.26 -33.24
C ASN A 357 20.33 15.49 -31.72
N ASN A 358 20.41 14.43 -30.91
CA ASN A 358 20.23 14.47 -29.45
C ASN A 358 21.39 13.78 -28.68
N PRO A 359 22.62 14.32 -28.81
CA PRO A 359 23.83 13.66 -28.32
C PRO A 359 23.84 13.48 -26.79
N LEU A 360 23.25 14.41 -26.03
CA LEU A 360 23.13 14.29 -24.57
C LEU A 360 22.23 13.12 -24.19
N THR A 361 21.03 13.05 -24.76
CA THR A 361 20.08 11.94 -24.47
C THR A 361 20.67 10.60 -24.91
N ARG A 362 21.37 10.56 -26.04
CA ARG A 362 22.12 9.36 -26.47
C ARG A 362 23.14 8.93 -25.42
N SER A 363 23.93 9.89 -24.90
CA SER A 363 24.93 9.62 -23.86
C SER A 363 24.27 9.08 -22.57
N GLU A 364 23.18 9.72 -22.13
CA GLU A 364 22.41 9.28 -20.95
C GLU A 364 21.81 7.88 -21.12
N LEU A 365 21.23 7.59 -22.28
CA LEU A 365 20.71 6.26 -22.60
C LEU A 365 21.82 5.19 -22.62
N THR A 366 22.99 5.53 -23.12
CA THR A 366 24.15 4.62 -23.12
C THR A 366 24.65 4.35 -21.71
N GLN A 367 24.73 5.37 -20.87
CA GLN A 367 25.08 5.22 -19.45
C GLN A 367 24.02 4.40 -18.70
N GLU A 368 22.76 4.65 -18.99
CA GLU A 368 21.67 3.90 -18.36
C GLU A 368 21.69 2.42 -18.75
N ALA A 369 21.95 2.11 -20.02
CA ALA A 369 22.11 0.75 -20.50
C ALA A 369 23.25 0.02 -19.75
N THR A 370 24.38 0.72 -19.52
CA THR A 370 25.50 0.19 -18.72
C THR A 370 25.05 -0.07 -17.28
N ARG A 371 24.43 0.92 -16.62
CA ARG A 371 23.96 0.78 -15.22
C ARG A 371 22.98 -0.37 -15.04
N GLN A 372 22.02 -0.54 -15.95
CA GLN A 372 21.07 -1.64 -15.89
C GLN A 372 21.76 -2.98 -16.11
N THR A 373 22.69 -3.07 -17.05
CA THR A 373 23.44 -4.28 -17.32
C THR A 373 24.31 -4.70 -16.13
N ASP A 374 24.96 -3.76 -15.46
CA ASP A 374 25.77 -3.99 -14.26
C ASP A 374 24.92 -4.53 -13.08
N MET A 375 23.62 -4.20 -13.06
CA MET A 375 22.66 -4.74 -12.10
C MET A 375 22.09 -6.11 -12.48
N GLY A 376 22.58 -6.74 -13.54
CA GLY A 376 22.04 -7.99 -14.06
C GLY A 376 20.72 -7.84 -14.83
N TRP A 377 20.43 -6.61 -15.29
CA TRP A 377 19.28 -6.25 -16.13
C TRP A 377 19.77 -5.82 -17.52
N PRO A 378 20.11 -6.76 -18.40
CA PRO A 378 20.70 -6.43 -19.70
C PRO A 378 19.85 -5.42 -20.46
N MET A 379 20.48 -4.36 -20.96
CA MET A 379 19.83 -3.34 -21.77
C MET A 379 20.72 -2.89 -22.92
N VAL A 380 20.12 -2.74 -24.09
CA VAL A 380 20.79 -2.26 -25.31
C VAL A 380 19.95 -1.15 -25.94
N VAL A 381 20.63 -0.11 -26.41
CA VAL A 381 20.02 0.94 -27.22
C VAL A 381 20.56 0.79 -28.66
N THR A 382 19.64 0.61 -29.60
CA THR A 382 19.96 0.34 -31.01
C THR A 382 19.37 1.44 -31.88
N ALA A 383 20.17 1.93 -32.80
CA ALA A 383 19.71 2.86 -33.83
C ALA A 383 18.95 2.08 -34.92
N GLN A 384 17.80 2.62 -35.33
CA GLN A 384 17.00 2.12 -36.44
C GLN A 384 16.90 3.23 -37.52
N ASP A 385 17.02 2.83 -38.76
CA ASP A 385 16.92 3.75 -39.92
C ASP A 385 15.48 4.20 -40.20
#